data_91a5482420c5b9692f25bf28c179b987
#
_entry.id   91a5482420c5b9692f25bf28c179b987
#
_cell.length_a   1.000
_cell.length_b   1.000
_cell.length_c   1.000
_cell.angle_alpha   90.00
_cell.angle_beta   90.00
_cell.angle_gamma   90.00
#
_symmetry.space_group_name_H-M   'P 1'
#
loop_
_entity.id
_entity.type
_entity.pdbx_description
1 polymer ?
#
loop_
_entity_poly.entity_id
_entity_poly.type
_entity_poly.pdbx_seq_one_letter_code
_entity_poly.pdbx_strand_id
1 'polypeptide(L)'
;MTTDIHDTLDERGKRYGAFTGHAEVTQALKSVIFDALRSRNKLLAADQQEALDMIVHKIGRIINGDADYDDSWHDIAGYATLVADRLASNSVTSITIERRHPFTSSNNEI
;
A
#
# COMPACT_ATOMS: atom_id res chain seq x y z
N MET A 1 14.03 15.23 -26.34
CA MET A 1 13.82 16.10 -25.39
C MET A 1 13.30 15.48 -24.17
N THR A 2 13.83 15.82 -23.10
CA THR A 2 13.44 15.22 -21.89
C THR A 2 12.30 16.01 -21.30
N THR A 3 11.47 15.37 -20.57
CA THR A 3 10.37 16.00 -19.92
C THR A 3 10.90 16.84 -18.78
N ASP A 4 10.41 18.05 -18.67
CA ASP A 4 10.81 18.90 -17.61
C ASP A 4 10.16 18.38 -16.34
N ILE A 5 10.85 18.49 -15.23
CA ILE A 5 10.34 18.03 -13.96
C ILE A 5 9.03 18.76 -13.62
N HIS A 6 8.88 20.02 -14.00
CA HIS A 6 7.65 20.75 -13.71
C HIS A 6 6.47 20.18 -14.48
N ASP A 7 6.69 19.66 -15.69
CA ASP A 7 5.63 19.04 -16.46
C ASP A 7 5.19 17.75 -15.79
N THR A 8 6.14 17.01 -15.25
CA THR A 8 5.84 15.77 -14.54
C THR A 8 5.03 16.08 -13.28
N LEU A 9 5.42 17.12 -12.56
CA LEU A 9 4.72 17.48 -11.33
C LEU A 9 3.30 17.97 -11.62
N ASP A 10 3.12 18.68 -12.73
CA ASP A 10 1.80 19.15 -13.12
C ASP A 10 0.88 17.96 -13.43
N GLU A 11 1.40 17.00 -14.14
CA GLU A 11 0.63 15.81 -14.48
C GLU A 11 0.24 15.05 -13.23
N ARG A 12 1.16 14.90 -12.28
CA ARG A 12 0.87 14.20 -11.04
C ARG A 12 -0.15 14.98 -10.21
N GLY A 13 -0.09 16.30 -10.21
CA GLY A 13 -1.06 17.12 -9.51
C GLY A 13 -2.46 16.92 -10.02
N LYS A 14 -2.63 16.69 -11.32
CA LYS A 14 -3.94 16.46 -11.87
C LYS A 14 -4.53 15.17 -11.35
N ARG A 15 -3.70 14.15 -11.13
CA ARG A 15 -4.20 12.86 -10.71
C ARG A 15 -4.31 12.73 -9.21
N TYR A 16 -3.37 13.29 -8.47
CA TYR A 16 -3.24 13.06 -7.05
C TYR A 16 -3.52 14.28 -6.18
N GLY A 17 -3.77 15.42 -6.78
CA GLY A 17 -3.97 16.66 -6.05
C GLY A 17 -2.65 17.28 -5.64
N ALA A 18 -2.70 18.33 -4.87
CA ALA A 18 -1.51 19.04 -4.45
C ALA A 18 -0.71 18.17 -3.47
N PHE A 19 0.59 18.15 -3.63
CA PHE A 19 1.44 17.31 -2.79
C PHE A 19 1.31 17.65 -1.31
N THR A 20 1.14 18.94 -0.95
CA THR A 20 1.04 19.29 0.46
C THR A 20 -0.21 18.69 1.08
N GLY A 21 -1.33 18.64 0.36
CA GLY A 21 -2.53 18.00 0.86
C GLY A 21 -2.35 16.51 1.00
N HIS A 22 -1.69 15.89 0.03
CA HIS A 22 -1.37 14.48 0.10
C HIS A 22 -0.51 14.19 1.32
N ALA A 23 0.50 15.02 1.55
CA ALA A 23 1.41 14.81 2.68
C ALA A 23 0.66 14.94 4.01
N GLU A 24 -0.27 15.88 4.11
CA GLU A 24 -1.03 16.04 5.34
C GLU A 24 -1.84 14.78 5.65
N VAL A 25 -2.48 14.22 4.66
CA VAL A 25 -3.29 13.01 4.84
C VAL A 25 -2.41 11.84 5.21
N THR A 26 -1.32 11.63 4.47
CA THR A 26 -0.48 10.45 4.71
C THR A 26 0.23 10.53 6.05
N GLN A 27 0.71 11.71 6.44
CA GLN A 27 1.40 11.83 7.72
C GLN A 27 0.40 11.64 8.88
N ALA A 28 -0.82 12.11 8.75
CA ALA A 28 -1.82 11.90 9.76
C ALA A 28 -2.14 10.41 9.91
N LEU A 29 -2.30 9.69 8.80
CA LEU A 29 -2.59 8.26 8.85
C LEU A 29 -1.42 7.48 9.42
N LYS A 30 -0.19 7.85 9.04
CA LYS A 30 0.99 7.16 9.56
C LYS A 30 1.13 7.38 11.05
N SER A 31 0.76 8.56 11.53
CA SER A 31 0.83 8.87 12.95
C SER A 31 -0.12 7.99 13.75
N VAL A 32 -1.34 7.80 13.26
CA VAL A 32 -2.31 6.95 13.93
C VAL A 32 -1.78 5.51 13.99
N ILE A 33 -1.23 5.02 12.89
CA ILE A 33 -0.71 3.66 12.83
C ILE A 33 0.46 3.50 13.79
N PHE A 34 1.37 4.46 13.77
CA PHE A 34 2.55 4.41 14.63
C PHE A 34 2.15 4.41 16.10
N ASP A 35 1.23 5.28 16.48
CA ASP A 35 0.81 5.37 17.88
C ASP A 35 0.09 4.08 18.30
N ALA A 36 -0.69 3.50 17.42
CA ALA A 36 -1.40 2.26 17.72
C ALA A 36 -0.42 1.09 17.92
N LEU A 37 0.61 1.03 17.10
CA LEU A 37 1.62 -0.02 17.24
C LEU A 37 2.38 0.17 18.54
N ARG A 38 2.74 1.40 18.84
CA ARG A 38 3.50 1.68 20.02
C ARG A 38 2.73 1.37 21.27
N SER A 39 1.46 1.76 21.33
CA SER A 39 0.66 1.52 22.52
C SER A 39 0.43 0.03 22.78
N ARG A 40 0.60 -0.80 21.75
CA ARG A 40 0.41 -2.23 21.87
C ARG A 40 1.73 -2.99 21.94
N ASN A 41 2.83 -2.27 21.95
CA ASN A 41 4.17 -2.86 21.91
C ASN A 41 4.27 -3.82 20.75
N LYS A 42 3.69 -3.48 19.62
CA LYS A 42 3.68 -4.35 18.46
C LYS A 42 4.73 -3.94 17.45
N LEU A 43 5.52 -4.90 17.00
CA LEU A 43 6.53 -4.65 16.01
C LEU A 43 6.19 -5.46 14.78
N LEU A 44 6.06 -4.82 13.66
CA LEU A 44 5.76 -5.52 12.42
C LEU A 44 7.04 -5.98 11.75
N ALA A 45 6.94 -6.99 10.92
CA ALA A 45 8.07 -7.38 10.09
C ALA A 45 8.32 -6.26 9.08
N ALA A 46 9.53 -6.19 8.56
CA ALA A 46 9.90 -5.11 7.65
C ALA A 46 9.01 -5.03 6.44
N ASP A 47 8.65 -6.14 5.86
CA ASP A 47 7.79 -6.13 4.68
C ASP A 47 6.37 -5.69 5.02
N GLN A 48 5.90 -6.02 6.21
CA GLN A 48 4.58 -5.59 6.66
C GLN A 48 4.57 -4.08 6.87
N GLN A 49 5.61 -3.56 7.49
CA GLN A 49 5.70 -2.12 7.73
C GLN A 49 5.80 -1.36 6.41
N GLU A 50 6.64 -1.83 5.52
CA GLU A 50 6.82 -1.14 4.24
C GLU A 50 5.52 -1.20 3.42
N ALA A 51 4.84 -2.34 3.40
CA ALA A 51 3.60 -2.45 2.66
C ALA A 51 2.55 -1.51 3.21
N LEU A 52 2.44 -1.41 4.54
CA LEU A 52 1.48 -0.49 5.14
C LEU A 52 1.84 0.96 4.79
N ASP A 53 3.11 1.31 4.81
CA ASP A 53 3.54 2.66 4.46
C ASP A 53 3.14 2.99 3.02
N MET A 54 3.33 2.05 2.13
CA MET A 54 2.99 2.28 0.72
C MET A 54 1.48 2.29 0.50
N ILE A 55 0.75 1.45 1.20
CA ILE A 55 -0.70 1.44 1.10
C ILE A 55 -1.26 2.77 1.60
N VAL A 56 -0.72 3.29 2.69
CA VAL A 56 -1.13 4.59 3.21
C VAL A 56 -0.83 5.69 2.20
N HIS A 57 0.30 5.60 1.53
CA HIS A 57 0.66 6.57 0.50
C HIS A 57 -0.38 6.57 -0.61
N LYS A 58 -0.82 5.38 -1.03
CA LYS A 58 -1.83 5.25 -2.08
C LYS A 58 -3.21 5.71 -1.59
N ILE A 59 -3.53 5.46 -0.33
CA ILE A 59 -4.77 5.97 0.24
C ILE A 59 -4.77 7.49 0.18
N GLY A 60 -3.63 8.10 0.49
CA GLY A 60 -3.52 9.55 0.40
C GLY A 60 -3.79 10.07 -1.00
N ARG A 61 -3.34 9.35 -2.02
CA ARG A 61 -3.61 9.73 -3.41
C ARG A 61 -5.09 9.63 -3.75
N ILE A 62 -5.76 8.63 -3.23
CA ILE A 62 -7.17 8.44 -3.47
C ILE A 62 -7.98 9.56 -2.82
N ILE A 63 -7.64 9.90 -1.60
CA ILE A 63 -8.38 10.92 -0.87
C ILE A 63 -8.10 12.32 -1.38
N ASN A 64 -6.88 12.60 -1.71
CA ASN A 64 -6.46 13.94 -2.10
C ASN A 64 -6.60 14.21 -3.59
N GLY A 65 -6.77 13.18 -4.39
CA GLY A 65 -6.80 13.31 -5.84
C GLY A 65 -7.99 12.62 -6.44
N ASP A 66 -7.79 12.00 -7.59
CA ASP A 66 -8.84 11.33 -8.33
C ASP A 66 -9.07 9.92 -7.78
N ALA A 67 -10.15 9.74 -7.06
CA ALA A 67 -10.45 8.46 -6.44
C ALA A 67 -10.78 7.38 -7.47
N ASP A 68 -11.10 7.78 -8.69
CA ASP A 68 -11.46 6.83 -9.72
C ASP A 68 -10.29 6.40 -10.59
N TYR A 69 -9.11 6.94 -10.33
CA TYR A 69 -7.92 6.54 -11.07
C TYR A 69 -7.46 5.22 -10.50
N ASP A 70 -7.53 4.17 -11.28
CA ASP A 70 -7.39 2.80 -10.77
C ASP A 70 -5.99 2.41 -10.35
N ASP A 71 -4.95 3.14 -10.75
CA ASP A 71 -3.60 2.80 -10.39
C ASP A 71 -3.39 2.70 -8.90
N SER A 72 -3.95 3.61 -8.11
CA SER A 72 -3.75 3.59 -6.67
C SER A 72 -4.37 2.35 -6.05
N TRP A 73 -5.56 1.97 -6.52
CA TRP A 73 -6.23 0.78 -6.01
C TRP A 73 -5.47 -0.48 -6.39
N HIS A 74 -4.96 -0.51 -7.61
CA HIS A 74 -4.20 -1.65 -8.09
C HIS A 74 -2.92 -1.82 -7.27
N ASP A 75 -2.25 -0.71 -6.95
CA ASP A 75 -1.01 -0.76 -6.18
C ASP A 75 -1.27 -1.22 -4.74
N ILE A 76 -2.40 -0.82 -4.15
CA ILE A 76 -2.76 -1.29 -2.82
C ILE A 76 -2.90 -2.80 -2.83
N ALA A 77 -3.59 -3.33 -3.83
CA ALA A 77 -3.77 -4.78 -3.95
C ALA A 77 -2.42 -5.46 -4.11
N GLY A 78 -1.51 -4.87 -4.86
CA GLY A 78 -0.19 -5.44 -5.08
C GLY A 78 0.62 -5.55 -3.80
N TYR A 79 0.68 -4.47 -3.02
CA TYR A 79 1.45 -4.49 -1.79
C TYR A 79 0.84 -5.48 -0.79
N ALA A 80 -0.48 -5.52 -0.70
CA ALA A 80 -1.15 -6.46 0.20
C ALA A 80 -0.86 -7.90 -0.22
N THR A 81 -0.86 -8.16 -1.52
CA THR A 81 -0.61 -9.50 -2.04
C THR A 81 0.82 -9.96 -1.73
N LEU A 82 1.79 -9.06 -1.84
CA LEU A 82 3.17 -9.43 -1.55
C LEU A 82 3.32 -9.94 -0.11
N VAL A 83 2.67 -9.27 0.84
CA VAL A 83 2.75 -9.69 2.22
C VAL A 83 1.95 -10.98 2.43
N ALA A 84 0.77 -11.07 1.85
CA ALA A 84 -0.07 -12.25 1.99
C ALA A 84 0.66 -13.49 1.45
N ASP A 85 1.34 -13.35 0.32
CA ASP A 85 2.07 -14.46 -0.27
C ASP A 85 3.24 -14.89 0.61
N ARG A 86 3.96 -13.95 1.17
CA ARG A 86 5.07 -14.30 2.05
C ARG A 86 4.57 -15.04 3.29
N LEU A 87 3.47 -14.56 3.87
CA LEU A 87 2.91 -15.20 5.05
C LEU A 87 2.39 -16.60 4.74
N ALA A 88 1.77 -16.78 3.60
CA ALA A 88 1.29 -18.09 3.20
C ALA A 88 2.45 -19.06 2.99
N SER A 89 3.54 -18.56 2.41
CA SER A 89 4.71 -19.38 2.18
C SER A 89 5.32 -19.82 3.50
N ASN A 90 5.40 -18.92 4.49
CA ASN A 90 5.95 -19.28 5.79
C ASN A 90 5.06 -20.31 6.46
N SER A 91 3.76 -20.19 6.32
CA SER A 91 2.86 -21.14 6.94
C SER A 91 3.03 -22.48 6.31
N VAL A 92 3.15 -22.56 5.03
CA VAL A 92 3.30 -23.82 4.37
C VAL A 92 4.55 -24.52 4.76
N THR A 93 5.61 -23.82 5.01
CA THR A 93 6.83 -24.50 5.37
C THR A 93 6.68 -25.16 6.69
N SER A 94 5.80 -24.74 7.52
CA SER A 94 5.74 -25.34 8.82
C SER A 94 4.67 -26.39 8.90
N ILE A 95 3.71 -26.50 8.04
CA ILE A 95 2.76 -27.53 8.18
C ILE A 95 2.50 -28.18 6.91
N THR A 96 1.60 -28.99 6.85
CA THR A 96 1.32 -29.69 5.68
C THR A 96 0.83 -28.73 4.71
N ILE A 97 0.86 -29.07 3.58
CA ILE A 97 0.46 -28.22 2.63
C ILE A 97 -0.80 -28.37 2.08
N GLU A 98 -1.54 -29.18 2.48
CA GLU A 98 -2.74 -29.42 1.85
C GLU A 98 -3.56 -28.22 1.79
N ARG A 99 -3.37 -27.29 2.55
CA ARG A 99 -4.16 -26.23 2.57
C ARG A 99 -3.96 -25.42 1.45
N ARG A 100 -4.74 -25.09 0.73
CA ARG A 100 -4.62 -24.28 -0.32
C ARG A 100 -4.98 -22.93 0.01
N HIS A 101 -4.32 -22.04 -0.39
CA HIS A 101 -4.61 -20.69 -0.09
C HIS A 101 -5.48 -20.18 -1.20
N PRO A 102 -6.63 -19.83 -0.93
CA PRO A 102 -7.57 -19.42 -1.91
C PRO A 102 -7.14 -18.26 -2.76
N PHE A 103 -6.48 -17.34 -2.17
CA PHE A 103 -6.10 -16.24 -2.91
C PHE A 103 -5.18 -16.57 -3.99
N THR A 104 -4.28 -17.43 -3.83
CA THR A 104 -3.30 -17.68 -4.81
C THR A 104 -3.92 -18.25 -6.01
N SER A 105 -4.96 -18.97 -5.87
CA SER A 105 -5.48 -19.58 -7.01
C SER A 105 -6.29 -18.61 -7.78
N SER A 106 -6.89 -17.71 -7.12
CA SER A 106 -7.68 -16.87 -7.87
C SER A 106 -7.04 -15.62 -8.13
N ASN A 107 -5.84 -15.61 -8.00
CA ASN A 107 -5.15 -14.48 -8.14
C ASN A 107 -5.70 -13.45 -8.96
N ASN A 108 -6.40 -13.72 -9.84
CA ASN A 108 -6.81 -12.71 -10.64
C ASN A 108 -8.08 -12.17 -10.23
N GLU A 109 -8.71 -12.68 -9.39
CA GLU A 109 -9.88 -12.21 -9.03
C GLU A 109 -9.92 -11.33 -7.98
N ILE A 110 -9.10 -10.99 -7.36
CA ILE A 110 -9.15 -10.13 -6.27
C ILE A 110 -9.71 -9.00 -6.47
#